data_91bbe829a9b7514a15706f9a20c2d7a7
#
_entry.id   91bbe829a9b7514a15706f9a20c2d7a7
#
_cell.length_a   1.000
_cell.length_b   1.000
_cell.length_c   1.000
_cell.angle_alpha   90.00
_cell.angle_beta   90.00
_cell.angle_gamma   90.00
#
_symmetry.space_group_name_H-M   'P 1'
#
loop_
_entity.id
_entity.type
_entity.pdbx_description
1 polymer ?
#
loop_
_entity_poly.entity_id
_entity_poly.type
_entity_poly.pdbx_seq_one_letter_code
_entity_poly.pdbx_strand_id
1 'polypeptide(L)'
;MSQFFSGQLSQLAPYTPGEQPKDKNYVKLNANESPYPPSPGVAAALNAREAAGLRLYSDATATELKTALASQYGVGPENVFVSNGSDEALNFAFLAYATDGRGAAFADLTYSFYPVFCDLYHIQADVVPLKEDFSLDPRDYYGRNQTIV
;
A
#
# COMPACT_ATOMS: atom_id res chain seq x y z
N MET A 1 6.33 -20.60 15.44
CA MET A 1 7.20 -19.75 14.59
C MET A 1 8.47 -20.52 14.27
N SER A 2 9.11 -20.18 13.15
CA SER A 2 10.37 -20.86 12.77
C SER A 2 11.52 -20.45 13.69
N GLN A 3 12.34 -21.43 14.09
CA GLN A 3 13.57 -21.18 14.86
C GLN A 3 14.63 -20.36 14.09
N PHE A 4 14.41 -20.18 12.78
CA PHE A 4 15.31 -19.43 11.90
C PHE A 4 14.92 -17.96 11.75
N PHE A 5 13.82 -17.52 12.34
CA PHE A 5 13.46 -16.10 12.31
C PHE A 5 14.42 -15.28 13.19
N SER A 6 14.77 -14.09 12.71
CA SER A 6 15.45 -13.11 13.57
C SER A 6 14.58 -12.77 14.78
N GLY A 7 15.19 -12.31 15.88
CA GLY A 7 14.46 -11.90 17.07
C GLY A 7 13.40 -10.82 16.77
N GLN A 8 13.68 -9.93 15.84
CA GLN A 8 12.76 -8.90 15.39
C GLN A 8 11.54 -9.50 14.69
N LEU A 9 11.73 -10.34 13.69
CA LEU A 9 10.63 -10.93 12.92
C LEU A 9 9.81 -11.93 13.75
N SER A 10 10.41 -12.55 14.77
CA SER A 10 9.69 -13.49 15.64
C SER A 10 8.65 -12.82 16.55
N GLN A 11 8.72 -11.51 16.72
CA GLN A 11 7.79 -10.73 17.55
C GLN A 11 6.64 -10.11 16.74
N LEU A 12 6.75 -10.07 15.40
CA LEU A 12 5.71 -9.50 14.55
C LEU A 12 4.46 -10.38 14.56
N ALA A 13 3.31 -9.77 14.78
CA ALA A 13 2.02 -10.41 14.54
C ALA A 13 1.77 -10.52 13.04
N PRO A 14 1.43 -11.70 12.50
CA PRO A 14 1.05 -11.82 11.10
C PRO A 14 -0.18 -10.97 10.78
N TYR A 15 -0.16 -10.30 9.63
CA TYR A 15 -1.35 -9.63 9.11
C TYR A 15 -2.46 -10.66 8.89
N THR A 16 -3.66 -10.35 9.36
CA THR A 16 -4.85 -11.17 9.14
C THR A 16 -5.70 -10.49 8.07
N PRO A 17 -5.78 -11.05 6.86
CA PRO A 17 -6.66 -10.53 5.82
C PRO A 17 -8.13 -10.54 6.26
N GLY A 18 -8.93 -9.62 5.71
CA GLY A 18 -10.37 -9.67 5.89
C GLY A 18 -10.96 -11.01 5.44
N GLU A 19 -12.11 -11.37 5.99
CA GLU A 19 -12.80 -12.61 5.63
C GLU A 19 -12.94 -12.78 4.13
N GLN A 20 -12.64 -13.98 3.64
CA GLN A 20 -12.78 -14.40 2.25
C GLN A 20 -13.79 -15.56 2.18
N PRO A 21 -15.11 -15.31 2.37
CA PRO A 21 -16.10 -16.37 2.33
C PRO A 21 -16.11 -17.02 0.96
N LYS A 22 -16.14 -18.36 0.94
CA LYS A 22 -16.16 -19.16 -0.30
C LYS A 22 -17.58 -19.39 -0.81
N ASP A 23 -18.59 -19.07 -0.02
CA ASP A 23 -19.99 -19.14 -0.39
C ASP A 23 -20.33 -17.97 -1.33
N LYS A 24 -20.99 -18.26 -2.44
CA LYS A 24 -21.36 -17.27 -3.45
C LYS A 24 -22.60 -16.42 -3.09
N ASN A 25 -23.12 -16.54 -1.88
CA ASN A 25 -24.39 -15.92 -1.48
C ASN A 25 -24.21 -14.58 -0.73
N TYR A 26 -23.00 -14.05 -0.66
CA TYR A 26 -22.72 -12.80 0.05
C TYR A 26 -22.44 -11.65 -0.91
N VAL A 27 -22.95 -10.48 -0.58
CA VAL A 27 -22.49 -9.23 -1.16
C VAL A 27 -21.21 -8.84 -0.42
N LYS A 28 -20.07 -8.97 -1.07
CA LYS A 28 -18.76 -8.68 -0.48
C LYS A 28 -18.50 -7.17 -0.49
N LEU A 29 -18.41 -6.56 0.70
CA LEU A 29 -18.19 -5.12 0.88
C LEU A 29 -16.95 -4.80 1.74
N ASN A 30 -16.13 -5.80 2.08
CA ASN A 30 -15.08 -5.69 3.09
C ASN A 30 -13.67 -5.45 2.55
N ALA A 31 -13.43 -5.50 1.26
CA ALA A 31 -12.08 -5.42 0.68
C ALA A 31 -11.93 -4.34 -0.41
N ASN A 32 -12.90 -3.46 -0.54
CA ASN A 32 -12.93 -2.36 -1.54
C ASN A 32 -12.68 -2.85 -2.98
N GLU A 33 -13.08 -4.09 -3.29
CA GLU A 33 -12.95 -4.66 -4.62
C GLU A 33 -13.91 -3.97 -5.60
N SER A 34 -13.47 -3.78 -6.85
CA SER A 34 -14.35 -3.27 -7.89
C SER A 34 -15.45 -4.29 -8.22
N PRO A 35 -16.73 -3.89 -8.24
CA PRO A 35 -17.82 -4.78 -8.67
C PRO A 35 -17.83 -5.00 -10.19
N TYR A 36 -17.04 -4.25 -10.95
CA TYR A 36 -16.98 -4.32 -12.40
C TYR A 36 -15.74 -5.07 -12.86
N PRO A 37 -15.87 -5.94 -13.90
CA PRO A 37 -14.72 -6.57 -14.52
C PRO A 37 -13.85 -5.53 -15.25
N PRO A 38 -12.61 -5.87 -15.61
CA PRO A 38 -11.79 -5.06 -16.50
C PRO A 38 -12.50 -4.79 -17.82
N SER A 39 -12.16 -3.68 -18.48
CA SER A 39 -12.74 -3.36 -19.79
C SER A 39 -12.43 -4.45 -20.82
N PRO A 40 -13.27 -4.60 -21.88
CA PRO A 40 -13.00 -5.55 -22.96
C PRO A 40 -11.65 -5.32 -23.64
N GLY A 41 -11.16 -4.07 -23.70
CA GLY A 41 -9.85 -3.75 -24.23
C GLY A 41 -8.70 -4.33 -23.41
N VAL A 42 -8.81 -4.34 -22.08
CA VAL A 42 -7.82 -4.99 -21.20
C VAL A 42 -7.81 -6.50 -21.41
N ALA A 43 -9.00 -7.12 -21.48
CA ALA A 43 -9.10 -8.56 -21.74
C ALA A 43 -8.51 -8.96 -23.10
N ALA A 44 -8.72 -8.12 -24.15
CA ALA A 44 -8.15 -8.36 -25.46
C ALA A 44 -6.61 -8.17 -25.52
N ALA A 45 -6.07 -7.29 -24.69
CA ALA A 45 -4.62 -7.07 -24.56
C ALA A 45 -3.89 -8.27 -23.92
N LEU A 46 -4.56 -9.03 -23.04
CA LEU A 46 -4.02 -10.22 -22.39
C LEU A 46 -4.09 -11.42 -23.34
N ASN A 47 -3.20 -11.46 -24.31
CA ASN A 47 -3.19 -12.49 -25.37
C ASN A 47 -1.94 -13.38 -25.33
N ALA A 48 -1.92 -14.39 -26.20
CA ALA A 48 -0.83 -15.37 -26.25
C ALA A 48 0.55 -14.73 -26.60
N ARG A 49 0.57 -13.63 -27.34
CA ARG A 49 1.81 -12.91 -27.68
C ARG A 49 2.42 -12.28 -26.45
N GLU A 50 1.60 -11.61 -25.65
CA GLU A 50 2.03 -10.98 -24.38
C GLU A 50 2.50 -12.06 -23.40
N ALA A 51 1.75 -13.17 -23.30
CA ALA A 51 2.13 -14.30 -22.46
C ALA A 51 3.50 -14.89 -22.89
N ALA A 52 3.76 -14.99 -24.19
CA ALA A 52 5.06 -15.46 -24.71
C ALA A 52 6.22 -14.50 -24.39
N GLY A 53 5.92 -13.22 -24.21
CA GLY A 53 6.89 -12.18 -23.80
C GLY A 53 7.37 -12.31 -22.36
N LEU A 54 6.59 -12.96 -21.47
CA LEU A 54 6.92 -13.10 -20.04
C LEU A 54 8.20 -13.89 -19.74
N ARG A 55 8.79 -14.57 -20.73
CA ARG A 55 10.10 -15.22 -20.63
C ARG A 55 11.28 -14.23 -20.61
N LEU A 56 11.04 -13.00 -20.93
CA LEU A 56 12.05 -11.93 -20.98
C LEU A 56 11.96 -11.09 -19.70
N TYR A 57 13.06 -10.45 -19.34
CA TYR A 57 13.01 -9.44 -18.29
C TYR A 57 12.14 -8.26 -18.75
N SER A 58 11.35 -7.75 -17.82
CA SER A 58 10.61 -6.51 -18.01
C SER A 58 11.54 -5.30 -18.02
N ASP A 59 11.04 -4.16 -18.50
CA ASP A 59 11.71 -2.88 -18.25
C ASP A 59 11.77 -2.58 -16.75
N ALA A 60 12.99 -2.53 -16.19
CA ALA A 60 13.22 -2.34 -14.77
C ALA A 60 12.69 -0.99 -14.23
N THR A 61 12.49 -0.02 -15.12
CA THR A 61 12.01 1.32 -14.77
C THR A 61 10.53 1.53 -15.09
N ALA A 62 9.87 0.54 -15.69
CA ALA A 62 8.47 0.61 -16.14
C ALA A 62 8.17 1.88 -16.96
N THR A 63 9.07 2.24 -17.87
CA THR A 63 9.09 3.54 -18.58
C THR A 63 7.80 3.81 -19.33
N GLU A 64 7.30 2.83 -20.09
CA GLU A 64 6.07 2.98 -20.88
C GLU A 64 4.86 3.24 -19.98
N LEU A 65 4.71 2.45 -18.90
CA LEU A 65 3.61 2.59 -17.95
C LEU A 65 3.69 3.94 -17.23
N LYS A 66 4.88 4.33 -16.76
CA LYS A 66 5.08 5.63 -16.08
C LYS A 66 4.76 6.79 -17.00
N THR A 67 5.15 6.72 -18.27
CA THR A 67 4.85 7.76 -19.27
C THR A 67 3.36 7.88 -19.53
N ALA A 68 2.66 6.74 -19.66
CA ALA A 68 1.21 6.74 -19.86
C ALA A 68 0.45 7.31 -18.64
N LEU A 69 0.82 6.91 -17.43
CA LEU A 69 0.24 7.44 -16.20
C LEU A 69 0.53 8.94 -16.02
N ALA A 70 1.77 9.36 -16.26
CA ALA A 70 2.17 10.76 -16.18
C ALA A 70 1.34 11.63 -17.14
N SER A 71 1.14 11.17 -18.35
CA SER A 71 0.27 11.84 -19.34
C SER A 71 -1.17 11.92 -18.87
N GLN A 72 -1.70 10.84 -18.28
CA GLN A 72 -3.08 10.80 -17.77
C GLN A 72 -3.32 11.77 -16.62
N TYR A 73 -2.33 11.94 -15.73
CA TYR A 73 -2.44 12.78 -14.55
C TYR A 73 -1.83 14.19 -14.72
N GLY A 74 -1.26 14.51 -15.88
CA GLY A 74 -0.67 15.82 -16.15
C GLY A 74 0.59 16.12 -15.34
N VAL A 75 1.39 15.08 -15.04
CA VAL A 75 2.66 15.18 -14.31
C VAL A 75 3.82 14.65 -15.14
N GLY A 76 5.08 14.85 -14.69
CA GLY A 76 6.24 14.22 -15.32
C GLY A 76 6.38 12.73 -14.94
N PRO A 77 6.98 11.88 -15.79
CA PRO A 77 7.21 10.46 -15.46
C PRO A 77 8.06 10.25 -14.19
N GLU A 78 8.90 11.20 -13.84
CA GLU A 78 9.69 11.20 -12.59
C GLU A 78 8.83 11.34 -11.34
N ASN A 79 7.59 11.81 -11.45
CA ASN A 79 6.63 11.92 -10.36
C ASN A 79 5.73 10.68 -10.23
N VAL A 80 6.00 9.63 -10.99
CA VAL A 80 5.24 8.39 -10.96
C VAL A 80 6.11 7.27 -10.39
N PHE A 81 5.66 6.68 -9.29
CA PHE A 81 6.24 5.46 -8.72
C PHE A 81 5.32 4.28 -8.98
N VAL A 82 5.88 3.18 -9.46
CA VAL A 82 5.15 1.94 -9.77
C VAL A 82 5.62 0.83 -8.85
N SER A 83 4.69 0.09 -8.28
CA SER A 83 4.96 -0.98 -7.33
C SER A 83 3.93 -2.12 -7.43
N ASN A 84 4.15 -3.22 -6.73
CA ASN A 84 3.20 -4.33 -6.64
C ASN A 84 2.10 -4.02 -5.62
N GLY A 85 1.21 -3.13 -6.00
CA GLY A 85 0.13 -2.62 -5.15
C GLY A 85 0.60 -1.51 -4.20
N SER A 86 -0.37 -0.93 -3.48
CA SER A 86 -0.13 0.19 -2.56
C SER A 86 0.69 -0.20 -1.33
N ASP A 87 0.60 -1.46 -0.89
CA ASP A 87 1.35 -1.92 0.29
C ASP A 87 2.86 -1.84 0.08
N GLU A 88 3.35 -2.20 -1.11
CA GLU A 88 4.77 -2.05 -1.43
C GLU A 88 5.18 -0.58 -1.52
N ALA A 89 4.35 0.26 -2.14
CA ALA A 89 4.61 1.70 -2.18
C ALA A 89 4.66 2.33 -0.79
N LEU A 90 3.71 1.99 0.07
CA LEU A 90 3.67 2.43 1.46
C LEU A 90 4.88 1.91 2.25
N ASN A 91 5.24 0.63 2.07
CA ASN A 91 6.42 0.05 2.69
C ASN A 91 7.68 0.85 2.36
N PHE A 92 7.89 1.20 1.09
CA PHE A 92 9.02 2.02 0.69
C PHE A 92 8.94 3.45 1.22
N ALA A 93 7.74 4.04 1.31
CA ALA A 93 7.56 5.36 1.88
C ALA A 93 7.93 5.38 3.37
N PHE A 94 7.44 4.43 4.16
CA PHE A 94 7.79 4.31 5.57
C PHE A 94 9.29 4.08 5.77
N LEU A 95 9.89 3.18 4.97
CA LEU A 95 11.33 2.93 5.02
C LEU A 95 12.16 4.16 4.66
N ALA A 96 11.77 4.88 3.61
CA ALA A 96 12.55 6.01 3.10
C ALA A 96 12.42 7.28 3.94
N TYR A 97 11.25 7.50 4.56
CA TYR A 97 10.95 8.81 5.17
C TYR A 97 10.75 8.77 6.67
N ALA A 98 10.47 7.64 7.31
CA ALA A 98 10.13 7.60 8.72
C ALA A 98 11.17 6.89 9.61
N THR A 99 12.24 6.33 9.04
CA THR A 99 13.27 5.60 9.80
C THR A 99 14.37 6.48 10.38
N ASP A 100 14.33 7.79 10.15
CA ASP A 100 15.32 8.76 10.65
C ASP A 100 15.10 9.20 12.12
N GLY A 101 14.16 8.55 12.82
CA GLY A 101 13.83 8.84 14.22
C GLY A 101 12.70 9.88 14.41
N ARG A 102 12.14 10.45 13.35
CA ARG A 102 10.99 11.40 13.44
C ARG A 102 9.64 10.69 13.49
N GLY A 103 9.53 9.51 12.91
CA GLY A 103 8.35 8.67 13.03
C GLY A 103 7.21 8.98 12.06
N ALA A 104 6.05 8.40 12.36
CA ALA A 104 4.83 8.55 11.57
C ALA A 104 3.63 8.90 12.47
N ALA A 105 2.68 9.69 11.96
CA ALA A 105 1.42 10.01 12.63
C ALA A 105 0.24 9.55 11.79
N PHE A 106 -0.74 8.92 12.40
CA PHE A 106 -1.96 8.46 11.73
C PHE A 106 -3.12 8.30 12.72
N ALA A 107 -4.33 8.20 12.19
CA ALA A 107 -5.52 8.05 13.00
C ALA A 107 -5.58 6.67 13.69
N ASP A 108 -6.27 6.58 14.83
CA ASP A 108 -6.51 5.34 15.57
C ASP A 108 -7.36 4.34 14.77
N LEU A 109 -8.29 4.81 13.94
CA LEU A 109 -8.99 4.01 12.94
C LEU A 109 -8.39 4.32 11.56
N THR A 110 -7.50 3.47 11.10
CA THR A 110 -6.72 3.68 9.88
C THR A 110 -6.46 2.37 9.15
N TYR A 111 -5.70 2.45 8.06
CA TYR A 111 -5.26 1.25 7.35
C TYR A 111 -4.34 0.40 8.24
N SER A 112 -4.70 -0.86 8.41
CA SER A 112 -4.08 -1.76 9.40
C SER A 112 -2.58 -2.05 9.16
N PHE A 113 -2.04 -1.73 7.99
CA PHE A 113 -0.62 -1.88 7.70
C PHE A 113 0.28 -0.77 8.26
N TYR A 114 -0.26 0.41 8.58
CA TYR A 114 0.58 1.48 9.15
C TYR A 114 1.25 1.08 10.48
N PRO A 115 0.53 0.52 11.46
CA PRO A 115 1.18 -0.03 12.65
C PRO A 115 2.19 -1.15 12.34
N VAL A 116 1.88 -2.02 11.36
CA VAL A 116 2.78 -3.11 10.96
C VAL A 116 4.11 -2.58 10.43
N PHE A 117 4.10 -1.52 9.61
CA PHE A 117 5.33 -0.88 9.15
C PHE A 117 6.09 -0.21 10.29
N CYS A 118 5.39 0.42 11.24
CA CYS A 118 6.03 1.00 12.41
C CYS A 118 6.73 -0.07 13.25
N ASP A 119 6.08 -1.19 13.51
CA ASP A 119 6.66 -2.30 14.26
C ASP A 119 7.86 -2.93 13.51
N LEU A 120 7.71 -3.14 12.18
CA LEU A 120 8.74 -3.75 11.35
C LEU A 120 10.03 -2.93 11.32
N TYR A 121 9.91 -1.60 11.23
CA TYR A 121 11.05 -0.70 11.08
C TYR A 121 11.41 0.05 12.36
N HIS A 122 10.79 -0.27 13.50
CA HIS A 122 10.97 0.43 14.78
C HIS A 122 10.74 1.94 14.66
N ILE A 123 9.73 2.32 13.87
CA ILE A 123 9.30 3.69 13.69
C ILE A 123 8.39 4.08 14.85
N GLN A 124 8.62 5.23 15.45
CA GLN A 124 7.74 5.77 16.46
C GLN A 124 6.38 6.14 15.84
N ALA A 125 5.32 5.49 16.30
CA ALA A 125 3.95 5.80 15.90
C ALA A 125 3.34 6.85 16.84
N ASP A 126 2.81 7.93 16.28
CA ASP A 126 2.00 8.92 16.97
C ASP A 126 0.53 8.74 16.51
N VAL A 127 -0.23 8.02 17.35
CA VAL A 127 -1.62 7.66 17.03
C VAL A 127 -2.54 8.79 17.48
N VAL A 128 -3.25 9.40 16.54
CA VAL A 128 -4.14 10.54 16.76
C VAL A 128 -5.59 10.04 16.76
N PRO A 129 -6.32 10.14 17.89
CA PRO A 129 -7.71 9.68 17.93
C PRO A 129 -8.60 10.50 17.01
N LEU A 130 -9.52 9.84 16.31
CA LEU A 130 -10.61 10.49 15.60
C LEU A 130 -11.57 11.18 16.60
N LYS A 131 -12.37 12.12 16.09
CA LYS A 131 -13.47 12.71 16.86
C LYS A 131 -14.58 11.67 17.13
N GLU A 132 -15.49 11.96 18.02
CA GLU A 132 -16.63 11.08 18.36
C GLU A 132 -17.52 10.73 17.14
N ASP A 133 -17.58 11.61 16.15
CA ASP A 133 -18.29 11.42 14.89
C ASP A 133 -17.43 10.75 13.80
N PHE A 134 -16.27 10.21 14.17
CA PHE A 134 -15.25 9.63 13.27
C PHE A 134 -14.63 10.60 12.26
N SER A 135 -14.82 11.90 12.44
CA SER A 135 -14.12 12.89 11.60
C SER A 135 -12.65 13.06 12.04
N LEU A 136 -11.81 13.44 11.05
CA LEU A 136 -10.42 13.79 11.24
C LEU A 136 -10.29 15.33 11.18
N ASP A 137 -9.60 15.93 12.15
CA ASP A 137 -9.26 17.34 12.10
C ASP A 137 -7.79 17.48 11.65
N PRO A 138 -7.50 18.03 10.47
CA PRO A 138 -6.13 18.22 10.00
C PRO A 138 -5.25 19.01 10.97
N ARG A 139 -5.85 19.88 11.80
CA ARG A 139 -5.12 20.69 12.79
C ARG A 139 -4.47 19.84 13.88
N ASP A 140 -5.01 18.65 14.16
CA ASP A 140 -4.45 17.71 15.14
C ASP A 140 -3.10 17.13 14.67
N TYR A 141 -2.76 17.32 13.40
CA TYR A 141 -1.51 16.87 12.78
C TYR A 141 -0.49 18.01 12.55
N TYR A 142 -0.91 19.27 12.70
CA TYR A 142 0.01 20.41 12.49
C TYR A 142 1.04 20.52 13.61
N GLY A 143 2.26 20.92 13.22
CA GLY A 143 3.35 21.14 14.17
C GLY A 143 3.95 19.87 14.77
N ARG A 144 3.53 18.70 14.31
CA ARG A 144 4.16 17.43 14.66
C ARG A 144 5.49 17.27 13.93
N ASN A 145 6.41 16.53 14.54
CA ASN A 145 7.75 16.31 13.96
C ASN A 145 7.85 15.06 13.09
N GLN A 146 6.73 14.37 12.88
CA GLN A 146 6.69 13.17 12.07
C GLN A 146 6.89 13.51 10.58
N THR A 147 7.57 12.60 9.86
CA THR A 147 7.82 12.75 8.41
C THR A 147 6.72 12.18 7.54
N ILE A 148 5.94 11.24 8.09
CA ILE A 148 4.73 10.70 7.46
C ILE A 148 3.54 11.10 8.32
N VAL A 149 2.54 11.69 7.67
CA VAL A 149 1.28 12.10 8.30
C VAL A 149 0.11 11.67 7.43
#